data_59c6bf493fced2a7dd6aaf3c83767f41
#
_entry.id   59c6bf493fced2a7dd6aaf3c83767f41
#
_cell.length_a   1.000
_cell.length_b   1.000
_cell.length_c   1.000
_cell.angle_alpha   90.00
_cell.angle_beta   90.00
_cell.angle_gamma   90.00
#
_symmetry.space_group_name_H-M   'P 1'
#
loop_
_entity.id
_entity.type
_entity.pdbx_description
1 polymer ?
#
loop_
_entity_poly.entity_id
_entity_poly.type
_entity_poly.pdbx_seq_one_letter_code
_entity_poly.pdbx_strand_id
1 'polypeptide(L)'
;LLWNNPGIGTCDLAMNRTEFNMESCKEIDYWITAGDTPAEIVEAYADVSGKVPMMPDYGLGFWQCKLRYASQDEVLNIAREYKKRNLPLNVIVIDFFHWVHEGDWGFDPKYWPDPKAMCKELHEMGIKVMVSIWPTVEDNSVNYQELYENGLLVRANSGQSYAMSTQHFFDATNPEAQKFVWKTCRKNYLDMGIDLFWLDEAEPEYSIPDFDAYRMYEGSSLETGNRFSVGYAKAFYDGMKETGNENPVNLIRSAWAGSQKYGALVWSGDVPSTYIYMDYQMKAGLNMGLAGIPWWTADIGGFHGGNINDPEFRELLIRWFQFGTFCPVMRLHGNREPHVVSVKSAGGQEIASGADNEIWSYGQEAEKILTKYVLLRENMKPYTKEIMKQAHEKGSPVMRTLFYEFPEDAKAWEVDDAYLFGADVLVAPIVHGGQRERKVYLPQGASWVDALRGTKYEGGQEVVVEAPLEWTPVFTREGSMAEGLLCEI
;
A
#
# COMPACT_ATOMS: atom_id res chain seq x y z
N LEU A 1 -13.01 8.88 18.12
CA LEU A 1 -11.99 9.17 19.13
C LEU A 1 -10.60 8.85 18.57
N LEU A 2 -9.69 9.81 18.60
CA LEU A 2 -8.26 9.60 18.41
C LEU A 2 -7.58 9.61 19.79
N TRP A 3 -6.92 8.51 20.16
CA TRP A 3 -6.00 8.44 21.28
C TRP A 3 -4.61 8.79 20.77
N ASN A 4 -4.16 10.02 20.99
CA ASN A 4 -2.95 10.57 20.37
C ASN A 4 -1.69 10.29 21.21
N ASN A 5 -1.52 9.08 21.68
CA ASN A 5 -0.34 8.61 22.38
C ASN A 5 0.32 7.51 21.55
N PRO A 6 1.42 7.79 20.85
CA PRO A 6 2.03 6.90 19.86
C PRO A 6 2.93 5.80 20.45
N GLY A 7 2.78 5.52 21.74
CA GLY A 7 3.54 4.51 22.47
C GLY A 7 2.85 3.15 22.52
N ILE A 8 3.36 2.29 23.38
CA ILE A 8 2.84 0.95 23.62
C ILE A 8 1.73 0.99 24.66
N GLY A 9 0.63 0.30 24.38
CA GLY A 9 -0.50 0.26 25.28
C GLY A 9 -1.58 -0.72 24.86
N THR A 10 -2.71 -0.70 25.57
CA THR A 10 -3.88 -1.52 25.29
C THR A 10 -5.14 -0.65 25.15
N CYS A 11 -6.04 -1.10 24.30
CA CYS A 11 -7.37 -0.51 24.16
C CYS A 11 -8.41 -1.61 24.42
N ASP A 12 -9.30 -1.39 25.40
CA ASP A 12 -10.41 -2.27 25.71
C ASP A 12 -11.72 -1.55 25.40
N LEU A 13 -12.50 -2.06 24.47
CA LEU A 13 -13.79 -1.55 24.02
C LEU A 13 -14.91 -2.54 24.38
N ALA A 14 -14.93 -3.01 25.62
CA ALA A 14 -15.97 -3.91 26.11
C ALA A 14 -17.34 -3.20 26.24
N MET A 15 -18.41 -3.98 26.28
CA MET A 15 -19.80 -3.44 26.34
C MET A 15 -20.04 -2.48 27.51
N ASN A 16 -19.36 -2.66 28.62
CA ASN A 16 -19.55 -1.91 29.87
C ASN A 16 -18.33 -1.09 30.29
N ARG A 17 -17.29 -1.05 29.46
CA ARG A 17 -16.03 -0.35 29.74
C ARG A 17 -15.35 0.06 28.44
N THR A 18 -14.85 1.29 28.42
CA THR A 18 -13.86 1.74 27.44
C THR A 18 -12.63 2.17 28.22
N GLU A 19 -11.49 1.55 27.92
CA GLU A 19 -10.22 1.80 28.61
C GLU A 19 -9.10 1.91 27.60
N PHE A 20 -8.29 2.96 27.73
CA PHE A 20 -7.02 3.13 27.03
C PHE A 20 -5.93 3.16 28.10
N ASN A 21 -4.99 2.25 28.01
CA ASN A 21 -3.90 2.12 28.96
C ASN A 21 -2.57 2.17 28.21
N MET A 22 -1.68 3.10 28.62
CA MET A 22 -0.34 3.26 28.04
C MET A 22 0.70 2.83 29.06
N GLU A 23 1.71 2.09 28.61
CA GLU A 23 2.83 1.68 29.48
C GLU A 23 3.70 2.88 29.89
N SER A 24 3.87 3.84 28.99
CA SER A 24 4.58 5.10 29.24
C SER A 24 3.98 6.22 28.40
N CYS A 25 3.69 7.36 28.99
CA CYS A 25 3.30 8.58 28.28
C CYS A 25 3.62 9.83 29.14
N LYS A 26 3.84 10.96 28.47
CA LYS A 26 4.11 12.25 29.14
C LYS A 26 2.83 12.96 29.54
N GLU A 27 1.75 12.71 28.80
CA GLU A 27 0.47 13.37 28.97
C GLU A 27 -0.67 12.48 28.48
N ILE A 28 -1.87 12.77 28.89
CA ILE A 28 -3.09 12.17 28.30
C ILE A 28 -3.57 13.11 27.20
N ASP A 29 -3.37 12.69 25.95
CA ASP A 29 -3.78 13.42 24.77
C ASP A 29 -4.81 12.59 23.96
N TYR A 30 -5.98 13.14 23.78
CA TYR A 30 -7.02 12.52 22.94
C TYR A 30 -7.94 13.57 22.32
N TRP A 31 -8.52 13.20 21.18
CA TRP A 31 -9.44 14.04 20.43
C TRP A 31 -10.75 13.31 20.22
N ILE A 32 -11.84 14.01 20.35
CA ILE A 32 -13.18 13.50 20.05
C ILE A 32 -13.75 14.38 18.94
N THR A 33 -14.15 13.74 17.85
CA THR A 33 -14.95 14.35 16.79
C THR A 33 -16.37 13.80 16.87
N ALA A 34 -17.36 14.61 16.54
CA ALA A 34 -18.75 14.23 16.49
C ALA A 34 -19.38 14.71 15.19
N GLY A 35 -20.44 14.04 14.76
CA GLY A 35 -21.23 14.37 13.59
C GLY A 35 -22.51 13.53 13.60
N ASP A 36 -23.45 13.88 12.77
CA ASP A 36 -24.72 13.15 12.61
C ASP A 36 -24.53 11.90 11.72
N THR A 37 -23.45 11.87 10.92
CA THR A 37 -23.11 10.77 10.02
C THR A 37 -21.66 10.32 10.19
N PRO A 38 -21.32 9.06 9.83
CA PRO A 38 -19.93 8.61 9.79
C PRO A 38 -19.03 9.50 8.90
N ALA A 39 -19.55 10.01 7.79
CA ALA A 39 -18.83 10.90 6.89
C ALA A 39 -18.42 12.20 7.59
N GLU A 40 -19.33 12.87 8.30
CA GLU A 40 -19.03 14.08 9.06
C GLU A 40 -17.99 13.85 10.16
N ILE A 41 -18.05 12.69 10.84
CA ILE A 41 -17.06 12.33 11.87
C ILE A 41 -15.67 12.16 11.26
N VAL A 42 -15.56 11.48 10.11
CA VAL A 42 -14.28 11.25 9.40
C VAL A 42 -13.76 12.57 8.83
N GLU A 43 -14.59 13.43 8.24
CA GLU A 43 -14.19 14.75 7.74
C GLU A 43 -13.65 15.63 8.88
N ALA A 44 -14.35 15.70 10.02
CA ALA A 44 -13.91 16.44 11.21
C ALA A 44 -12.59 15.88 11.77
N TYR A 45 -12.40 14.56 11.72
CA TYR A 45 -11.13 13.92 12.09
C TYR A 45 -10.00 14.27 11.12
N ALA A 46 -10.26 14.26 9.81
CA ALA A 46 -9.30 14.62 8.78
C ALA A 46 -8.85 16.09 8.87
N ASP A 47 -9.73 16.98 9.27
CA ASP A 47 -9.38 18.41 9.51
C ASP A 47 -8.34 18.56 10.62
N VAL A 48 -8.37 17.71 11.64
CA VAL A 48 -7.40 17.72 12.76
C VAL A 48 -6.14 16.94 12.44
N SER A 49 -6.27 15.74 11.91
CA SER A 49 -5.14 14.82 11.67
C SER A 49 -4.37 15.10 10.37
N GLY A 50 -4.99 15.83 9.45
CA GLY A 50 -4.48 16.14 8.12
C GLY A 50 -5.07 15.25 7.03
N LYS A 51 -4.98 15.72 5.79
CA LYS A 51 -5.51 15.08 4.58
C LYS A 51 -4.37 14.62 3.68
N VAL A 52 -4.63 13.65 2.82
CA VAL A 52 -3.68 13.20 1.79
C VAL A 52 -3.43 14.30 0.75
N PRO A 53 -2.24 14.35 0.10
CA PRO A 53 -2.03 15.14 -1.12
C PRO A 53 -2.99 14.71 -2.23
N MET A 54 -3.07 15.47 -3.33
CA MET A 54 -3.81 15.00 -4.51
C MET A 54 -3.06 13.84 -5.17
N MET A 55 -3.73 12.70 -5.36
CA MET A 55 -3.10 11.54 -6.02
C MET A 55 -2.69 11.89 -7.45
N PRO A 56 -1.41 11.74 -7.82
CA PRO A 56 -0.95 11.94 -9.19
C PRO A 56 -1.53 10.89 -10.15
N ASP A 57 -1.58 11.22 -11.44
CA ASP A 57 -2.19 10.35 -12.46
C ASP A 57 -1.56 8.94 -12.54
N TYR A 58 -0.27 8.78 -12.22
CA TYR A 58 0.37 7.46 -12.18
C TYR A 58 -0.19 6.56 -11.06
N GLY A 59 -0.70 7.13 -9.97
CA GLY A 59 -1.34 6.39 -8.86
C GLY A 59 -2.72 5.84 -9.19
N LEU A 60 -3.35 6.32 -10.27
CA LEU A 60 -4.69 5.90 -10.67
C LEU A 60 -4.71 4.60 -11.48
N GLY A 61 -3.58 4.21 -12.08
CA GLY A 61 -3.47 3.05 -12.95
C GLY A 61 -2.80 1.84 -12.30
N PHE A 62 -2.25 0.96 -13.13
CA PHE A 62 -1.67 -0.31 -12.71
C PHE A 62 -0.17 -0.20 -12.39
N TRP A 63 0.25 -0.84 -11.29
CA TRP A 63 1.63 -0.95 -10.84
C TRP A 63 2.11 -2.39 -10.88
N GLN A 64 3.29 -2.61 -11.45
CA GLN A 64 3.94 -3.92 -11.53
C GLN A 64 5.11 -4.01 -10.56
N CYS A 65 5.10 -5.03 -9.75
CA CYS A 65 6.20 -5.40 -8.86
C CYS A 65 6.37 -6.92 -8.80
N LYS A 66 7.50 -7.35 -8.32
CA LYS A 66 7.84 -8.74 -8.05
C LYS A 66 8.94 -8.77 -6.96
N LEU A 67 8.96 -9.75 -6.12
CA LEU A 67 10.12 -10.11 -5.33
C LEU A 67 10.95 -11.12 -6.14
N ARG A 68 12.06 -10.73 -6.75
CA ARG A 68 12.56 -9.35 -7.04
C ARG A 68 13.03 -9.31 -8.49
N TYR A 69 13.08 -8.13 -9.05
CA TYR A 69 13.85 -7.90 -10.27
C TYR A 69 15.33 -7.85 -9.92
N ALA A 70 16.10 -8.73 -10.52
CA ALA A 70 17.50 -8.95 -10.17
C ALA A 70 18.47 -7.98 -10.87
N SER A 71 18.02 -7.33 -11.94
CA SER A 71 18.90 -6.49 -12.76
C SER A 71 18.12 -5.42 -13.54
N GLN A 72 18.86 -4.42 -13.99
CA GLN A 72 18.39 -3.38 -14.89
C GLN A 72 17.78 -3.94 -16.18
N ASP A 73 18.41 -4.96 -16.76
CA ASP A 73 17.94 -5.59 -18.01
C ASP A 73 16.60 -6.30 -17.81
N GLU A 74 16.40 -6.95 -16.66
CA GLU A 74 15.12 -7.61 -16.34
C GLU A 74 13.99 -6.58 -16.28
N VAL A 75 14.18 -5.48 -15.55
CA VAL A 75 13.19 -4.38 -15.44
C VAL A 75 12.83 -3.82 -16.82
N LEU A 76 13.85 -3.52 -17.65
CA LEU A 76 13.64 -3.00 -19.00
C LEU A 76 12.90 -3.99 -19.90
N ASN A 77 13.24 -5.28 -19.83
CA ASN A 77 12.60 -6.31 -20.64
C ASN A 77 11.12 -6.47 -20.28
N ILE A 78 10.79 -6.42 -18.99
CA ILE A 78 9.38 -6.46 -18.54
C ILE A 78 8.60 -5.22 -19.03
N ALA A 79 9.18 -4.03 -18.90
CA ALA A 79 8.53 -2.79 -19.37
C ALA A 79 8.30 -2.80 -20.89
N ARG A 80 9.29 -3.26 -21.66
CA ARG A 80 9.19 -3.42 -23.12
C ARG A 80 8.12 -4.44 -23.51
N GLU A 81 7.98 -5.54 -22.75
CA GLU A 81 6.94 -6.54 -23.01
C GLU A 81 5.54 -6.02 -22.74
N TYR A 82 5.32 -5.23 -21.65
CA TYR A 82 4.05 -4.49 -21.43
C TYR A 82 3.74 -3.58 -22.63
N LYS A 83 4.72 -2.81 -23.09
CA LYS A 83 4.56 -1.91 -24.24
C LYS A 83 4.23 -2.67 -25.53
N LYS A 84 4.93 -3.76 -25.81
CA LYS A 84 4.70 -4.62 -26.98
C LYS A 84 3.30 -5.24 -26.99
N ARG A 85 2.76 -5.59 -25.82
CA ARG A 85 1.40 -6.10 -25.64
C ARG A 85 0.32 -5.01 -25.65
N ASN A 86 0.69 -3.74 -25.76
CA ASN A 86 -0.20 -2.59 -25.63
C ASN A 86 -0.95 -2.56 -24.29
N LEU A 87 -0.29 -3.00 -23.22
CA LEU A 87 -0.85 -3.00 -21.88
C LEU A 87 -0.40 -1.76 -21.11
N PRO A 88 -1.32 -1.03 -20.46
CA PRO A 88 -0.98 0.08 -19.59
C PRO A 88 -0.10 -0.38 -18.42
N LEU A 89 0.98 0.35 -18.18
CA LEU A 89 1.81 0.21 -16.99
C LEU A 89 2.20 1.61 -16.52
N ASN A 90 1.79 1.98 -15.31
CA ASN A 90 2.00 3.32 -14.81
C ASN A 90 3.24 3.43 -13.92
N VAL A 91 3.51 2.40 -13.11
CA VAL A 91 4.67 2.33 -12.23
C VAL A 91 5.28 0.92 -12.29
N ILE A 92 6.61 0.85 -12.41
CA ILE A 92 7.38 -0.36 -12.16
C ILE A 92 8.16 -0.20 -10.85
N VAL A 93 8.13 -1.24 -10.01
CA VAL A 93 8.67 -1.17 -8.65
C VAL A 93 9.86 -2.12 -8.53
N ILE A 94 10.99 -1.60 -8.08
CA ILE A 94 12.22 -2.35 -7.81
C ILE A 94 12.29 -2.60 -6.30
N ASP A 95 12.24 -3.87 -5.92
CA ASP A 95 12.25 -4.33 -4.54
C ASP A 95 13.68 -4.36 -3.95
N PHE A 96 13.82 -4.74 -2.69
CA PHE A 96 15.06 -4.76 -1.93
C PHE A 96 16.19 -5.61 -2.57
N PHE A 97 17.39 -5.48 -2.04
CA PHE A 97 18.65 -6.05 -2.55
C PHE A 97 19.05 -5.61 -3.98
N HIS A 98 18.60 -4.43 -4.40
CA HIS A 98 19.20 -3.75 -5.53
C HIS A 98 20.47 -2.94 -5.14
N TRP A 99 20.82 -2.92 -3.86
CA TRP A 99 22.00 -2.32 -3.23
C TRP A 99 23.11 -3.34 -2.90
N VAL A 100 24.29 -2.84 -2.56
CA VAL A 100 25.41 -3.68 -2.10
C VAL A 100 25.24 -4.07 -0.62
N HIS A 101 25.04 -3.07 0.25
CA HIS A 101 24.78 -3.22 1.69
C HIS A 101 23.54 -2.43 2.09
N GLU A 102 22.84 -2.91 3.10
CA GLU A 102 21.74 -2.15 3.70
C GLU A 102 22.28 -0.84 4.26
N GLY A 103 21.59 0.25 4.00
CA GLY A 103 22.04 1.59 4.38
C GLY A 103 22.94 2.29 3.35
N ASP A 104 23.37 1.62 2.26
CA ASP A 104 24.08 2.30 1.17
C ASP A 104 23.13 3.21 0.39
N TRP A 105 21.85 2.81 0.34
CA TRP A 105 20.80 3.52 -0.38
C TRP A 105 21.25 3.94 -1.79
N GLY A 106 21.62 2.93 -2.58
CA GLY A 106 22.12 3.13 -3.94
C GLY A 106 22.22 1.81 -4.69
N PHE A 107 22.18 1.85 -6.01
CA PHE A 107 22.21 0.65 -6.84
C PHE A 107 23.57 -0.06 -6.82
N ASP A 108 23.55 -1.39 -6.77
CA ASP A 108 24.75 -2.23 -7.03
C ASP A 108 25.15 -2.10 -8.52
N PRO A 109 26.31 -1.51 -8.83
CA PRO A 109 26.73 -1.26 -10.22
C PRO A 109 26.95 -2.54 -11.02
N LYS A 110 27.06 -3.69 -10.36
CA LYS A 110 27.20 -4.99 -11.02
C LYS A 110 25.94 -5.40 -11.77
N TYR A 111 24.77 -5.15 -11.18
CA TYR A 111 23.48 -5.53 -11.73
C TYR A 111 22.68 -4.36 -12.30
N TRP A 112 23.07 -3.14 -11.90
CA TRP A 112 22.45 -1.89 -12.29
C TRP A 112 23.50 -0.91 -12.82
N PRO A 113 24.13 -1.22 -13.99
CA PRO A 113 25.31 -0.49 -14.47
C PRO A 113 25.01 0.95 -14.90
N ASP A 114 23.78 1.26 -15.33
CA ASP A 114 23.35 2.61 -15.75
C ASP A 114 21.89 2.87 -15.38
N PRO A 115 21.59 3.10 -14.09
CA PRO A 115 20.22 3.39 -13.65
C PRO A 115 19.62 4.62 -14.31
N LYS A 116 20.44 5.60 -14.68
CA LYS A 116 19.99 6.82 -15.34
C LYS A 116 19.46 6.55 -16.75
N ALA A 117 20.16 5.73 -17.53
CA ALA A 117 19.68 5.30 -18.84
C ALA A 117 18.42 4.44 -18.73
N MET A 118 18.35 3.54 -17.72
CA MET A 118 17.16 2.75 -17.42
C MET A 118 15.95 3.63 -17.15
N CYS A 119 16.05 4.56 -16.21
CA CYS A 119 14.95 5.47 -15.87
C CYS A 119 14.53 6.31 -17.08
N LYS A 120 15.48 6.79 -17.87
CA LYS A 120 15.18 7.56 -19.08
C LYS A 120 14.33 6.74 -20.07
N GLU A 121 14.70 5.49 -20.35
CA GLU A 121 13.95 4.62 -21.26
C GLU A 121 12.55 4.30 -20.70
N LEU A 122 12.42 4.05 -19.39
CA LEU A 122 11.13 3.84 -18.74
C LEU A 122 10.23 5.08 -18.84
N HIS A 123 10.79 6.28 -18.63
CA HIS A 123 10.06 7.54 -18.80
C HIS A 123 9.62 7.78 -20.24
N GLU A 124 10.43 7.42 -21.23
CA GLU A 124 10.06 7.49 -22.66
C GLU A 124 8.89 6.55 -22.99
N MET A 125 8.71 5.46 -22.23
CA MET A 125 7.54 4.58 -22.29
C MET A 125 6.34 5.08 -21.48
N GLY A 126 6.48 6.18 -20.72
CA GLY A 126 5.45 6.74 -19.82
C GLY A 126 5.35 6.05 -18.46
N ILE A 127 6.36 5.28 -18.07
CA ILE A 127 6.38 4.48 -16.85
C ILE A 127 7.20 5.21 -15.77
N LYS A 128 6.64 5.34 -14.56
CA LYS A 128 7.34 5.82 -13.37
C LYS A 128 8.09 4.69 -12.69
N VAL A 129 9.17 5.03 -11.98
CA VAL A 129 10.03 4.05 -11.30
C VAL A 129 10.02 4.28 -9.81
N MET A 130 9.72 3.23 -9.05
CA MET A 130 9.79 3.21 -7.59
C MET A 130 10.90 2.26 -7.14
N VAL A 131 11.61 2.62 -6.07
CA VAL A 131 12.58 1.73 -5.39
C VAL A 131 12.20 1.53 -3.94
N SER A 132 12.46 0.32 -3.42
CA SER A 132 12.38 0.03 -1.99
C SER A 132 13.52 0.69 -1.23
N ILE A 133 13.22 1.22 -0.06
CA ILE A 133 14.18 1.77 0.91
C ILE A 133 13.91 1.10 2.25
N TRP A 134 14.97 0.54 2.84
CA TRP A 134 14.92 0.00 4.19
C TRP A 134 15.58 0.95 5.18
N PRO A 135 15.11 1.04 6.43
CA PRO A 135 15.72 1.90 7.45
C PRO A 135 16.96 1.26 8.08
N THR A 136 17.26 0.03 7.72
CA THR A 136 18.39 -0.74 8.22
C THR A 136 19.72 -0.27 7.63
N VAL A 137 20.78 -0.37 8.43
CA VAL A 137 22.15 0.03 8.09
C VAL A 137 23.09 -1.05 8.59
N GLU A 138 23.80 -1.72 7.69
CA GLU A 138 24.84 -2.68 8.03
C GLU A 138 26.13 -1.98 8.47
N ASP A 139 26.93 -2.64 9.33
CA ASP A 139 28.26 -2.17 9.74
C ASP A 139 29.21 -1.89 8.56
N ASN A 140 29.00 -2.61 7.44
CA ASN A 140 29.77 -2.47 6.20
C ASN A 140 29.22 -1.41 5.24
N SER A 141 28.10 -0.79 5.56
CA SER A 141 27.55 0.30 4.75
C SER A 141 28.50 1.48 4.69
N VAL A 142 28.63 2.09 3.53
CA VAL A 142 29.45 3.32 3.35
C VAL A 142 28.94 4.49 4.18
N ASN A 143 27.71 4.44 4.66
CA ASN A 143 27.08 5.49 5.46
C ASN A 143 27.13 5.20 6.98
N TYR A 144 27.48 3.98 7.39
CA TYR A 144 27.40 3.56 8.79
C TYR A 144 28.24 4.46 9.74
N GLN A 145 29.51 4.68 9.40
CA GLN A 145 30.41 5.44 10.28
C GLN A 145 29.90 6.86 10.54
N GLU A 146 29.43 7.56 9.49
CA GLU A 146 28.91 8.92 9.62
C GLU A 146 27.62 8.96 10.44
N LEU A 147 26.71 8.00 10.23
CA LEU A 147 25.46 7.86 10.99
C LEU A 147 25.76 7.59 12.48
N TYR A 148 26.70 6.69 12.76
CA TYR A 148 27.09 6.33 14.12
C TYR A 148 27.72 7.49 14.89
N GLU A 149 28.73 8.16 14.29
CA GLU A 149 29.47 9.26 14.93
C GLU A 149 28.58 10.47 15.19
N ASN A 150 27.61 10.75 14.32
CA ASN A 150 26.67 11.86 14.48
C ASN A 150 25.44 11.50 15.32
N GLY A 151 25.33 10.26 15.82
CA GLY A 151 24.24 9.84 16.68
C GLY A 151 22.90 9.80 15.97
N LEU A 152 22.88 9.37 14.70
CA LEU A 152 21.71 9.33 13.83
C LEU A 152 21.04 7.94 13.79
N LEU A 153 21.55 6.99 14.55
CA LEU A 153 21.01 5.64 14.67
C LEU A 153 20.17 5.49 15.96
N VAL A 154 19.20 4.60 15.94
CA VAL A 154 18.46 4.16 17.13
C VAL A 154 19.45 3.59 18.13
N ARG A 155 19.27 3.87 19.42
CA ARG A 155 20.20 3.53 20.48
C ARG A 155 19.59 2.62 21.53
N ALA A 156 20.44 1.92 22.26
CA ALA A 156 20.08 1.23 23.49
C ALA A 156 20.09 2.20 24.68
N ASN A 157 19.58 1.76 25.82
CA ASN A 157 19.66 2.52 27.10
C ASN A 157 21.07 2.95 27.48
N SER A 158 22.09 2.18 27.11
CA SER A 158 23.49 2.52 27.32
C SER A 158 24.03 3.68 26.46
N GLY A 159 23.22 4.18 25.52
CA GLY A 159 23.60 5.19 24.55
C GLY A 159 24.38 4.65 23.34
N GLN A 160 24.67 3.36 23.30
CA GLN A 160 25.28 2.72 22.13
C GLN A 160 24.21 2.49 21.04
N SER A 161 24.64 2.48 19.78
CA SER A 161 23.76 2.06 18.69
C SER A 161 23.27 0.64 18.94
N TYR A 162 21.97 0.44 18.76
CA TYR A 162 21.39 -0.88 18.93
C TYR A 162 21.51 -1.65 17.61
N ALA A 163 22.19 -2.79 17.68
CA ALA A 163 22.34 -3.68 16.53
C ALA A 163 21.57 -4.97 16.73
N MET A 164 20.85 -5.36 15.71
CA MET A 164 20.38 -6.73 15.54
C MET A 164 21.40 -7.48 14.68
N SER A 165 22.28 -8.25 15.35
CA SER A 165 23.42 -8.83 14.65
C SER A 165 24.36 -7.74 14.09
N THR A 166 24.35 -7.48 12.78
CA THR A 166 25.14 -6.44 12.10
C THR A 166 24.31 -5.30 11.54
N GLN A 167 23.01 -5.27 11.85
CA GLN A 167 22.06 -4.28 11.32
C GLN A 167 21.65 -3.29 12.40
N HIS A 168 21.69 -2.01 12.07
CA HIS A 168 21.21 -0.89 12.87
C HIS A 168 20.01 -0.26 12.15
N PHE A 169 19.28 0.61 12.85
CA PHE A 169 18.21 1.41 12.25
C PHE A 169 18.60 2.88 12.30
N PHE A 170 18.47 3.61 11.18
CA PHE A 170 18.53 5.07 11.31
C PHE A 170 17.33 5.56 12.15
N ASP A 171 17.54 6.61 12.94
CA ASP A 171 16.47 7.15 13.77
C ASP A 171 15.56 8.08 12.97
N ALA A 172 14.44 7.54 12.48
CA ALA A 172 13.48 8.31 11.69
C ALA A 172 12.78 9.43 12.48
N THR A 173 12.88 9.44 13.82
CA THR A 173 12.35 10.54 14.65
C THR A 173 13.37 11.70 14.79
N ASN A 174 14.62 11.50 14.36
CA ASN A 174 15.68 12.51 14.41
C ASN A 174 15.70 13.34 13.11
N PRO A 175 15.46 14.68 13.18
CA PRO A 175 15.46 15.53 11.98
C PRO A 175 16.80 15.54 11.20
N GLU A 176 17.93 15.35 11.88
CA GLU A 176 19.22 15.30 11.19
C GLU A 176 19.44 13.95 10.50
N ALA A 177 18.93 12.84 11.07
CA ALA A 177 18.91 11.55 10.40
C ALA A 177 17.98 11.56 9.17
N GLN A 178 16.80 12.18 9.27
CA GLN A 178 15.89 12.40 8.15
C GLN A 178 16.59 13.12 6.98
N LYS A 179 17.29 14.22 7.28
CA LYS A 179 18.03 15.00 6.28
C LYS A 179 19.17 14.18 5.65
N PHE A 180 19.89 13.42 6.45
CA PHE A 180 21.00 12.60 5.97
C PHE A 180 20.49 11.52 4.99
N VAL A 181 19.49 10.76 5.39
CA VAL A 181 18.91 9.68 4.57
C VAL A 181 18.33 10.26 3.29
N TRP A 182 17.54 11.34 3.38
CA TRP A 182 16.99 11.99 2.21
C TRP A 182 18.08 12.49 1.25
N LYS A 183 19.10 13.18 1.75
CA LYS A 183 20.22 13.67 0.93
C LYS A 183 20.91 12.54 0.17
N THR A 184 21.11 11.40 0.84
CA THR A 184 21.73 10.21 0.24
C THR A 184 20.81 9.59 -0.83
N CYS A 185 19.54 9.38 -0.52
CA CYS A 185 18.57 8.83 -1.45
C CYS A 185 18.30 9.76 -2.64
N ARG A 186 18.26 11.06 -2.42
CA ARG A 186 18.16 12.04 -3.51
C ARG A 186 19.31 11.88 -4.48
N LYS A 187 20.55 11.89 -4.01
CA LYS A 187 21.75 11.76 -4.83
C LYS A 187 21.80 10.43 -5.60
N ASN A 188 21.49 9.33 -4.92
CA ASN A 188 21.71 7.98 -5.43
C ASN A 188 20.51 7.43 -6.23
N TYR A 189 19.31 7.99 -6.05
CA TYR A 189 18.10 7.53 -6.70
C TYR A 189 17.37 8.64 -7.48
N LEU A 190 16.93 9.71 -6.82
CA LEU A 190 16.14 10.75 -7.48
C LEU A 190 16.91 11.42 -8.62
N ASP A 191 18.18 11.80 -8.39
CA ASP A 191 19.04 12.41 -9.40
C ASP A 191 19.41 11.45 -10.56
N MET A 192 19.15 10.12 -10.39
CA MET A 192 19.25 9.10 -11.44
C MET A 192 17.94 8.91 -12.21
N GLY A 193 16.83 9.50 -11.74
CA GLY A 193 15.54 9.43 -12.41
C GLY A 193 14.50 8.55 -11.71
N ILE A 194 14.76 8.04 -10.49
CA ILE A 194 13.75 7.38 -9.68
C ILE A 194 12.68 8.41 -9.27
N ASP A 195 11.41 8.05 -9.39
CA ASP A 195 10.27 8.95 -9.16
C ASP A 195 9.64 8.82 -7.77
N LEU A 196 9.66 7.61 -7.19
CA LEU A 196 8.93 7.27 -5.97
C LEU A 196 9.75 6.38 -5.05
N PHE A 197 9.36 6.36 -3.77
CA PHE A 197 10.01 5.55 -2.76
C PHE A 197 9.02 4.64 -2.05
N TRP A 198 9.45 3.40 -1.83
CA TRP A 198 8.77 2.41 -1.01
C TRP A 198 9.52 2.29 0.32
N LEU A 199 8.93 2.82 1.38
CA LEU A 199 9.48 2.89 2.72
C LEU A 199 9.08 1.61 3.46
N ASP A 200 9.86 0.56 3.25
CA ASP A 200 9.65 -0.75 3.85
C ASP A 200 10.26 -0.81 5.25
N GLU A 201 9.94 -1.85 6.03
CA GLU A 201 10.40 -2.05 7.42
C GLU A 201 10.17 -0.83 8.35
N ALA A 202 9.10 -0.11 8.11
CA ALA A 202 8.81 1.21 8.69
C ALA A 202 8.23 1.14 10.12
N GLU A 203 8.12 -0.03 10.73
CA GLU A 203 7.64 -0.20 12.12
C GLU A 203 8.56 0.42 13.19
N PRO A 204 9.92 0.33 13.18
CA PRO A 204 10.83 -0.58 12.48
C PRO A 204 10.71 -2.03 12.95
N GLU A 205 11.14 -2.97 12.09
CA GLU A 205 11.04 -4.41 12.38
C GLU A 205 12.15 -4.85 13.34
N TYR A 206 11.95 -4.61 14.63
CA TYR A 206 12.88 -5.05 15.66
C TYR A 206 12.75 -6.56 15.90
N SER A 207 13.87 -7.30 15.89
CA SER A 207 13.86 -8.74 16.18
C SER A 207 13.50 -9.06 17.63
N ILE A 208 13.77 -8.14 18.54
CA ILE A 208 13.46 -8.27 19.96
C ILE A 208 12.33 -7.28 20.28
N PRO A 209 11.13 -7.76 20.62
CA PRO A 209 10.00 -6.90 20.94
C PRO A 209 10.09 -6.32 22.36
N ASP A 210 11.29 -5.92 22.78
CA ASP A 210 11.54 -5.20 24.05
C ASP A 210 11.62 -3.71 23.76
N PHE A 211 10.46 -3.09 23.62
CA PHE A 211 10.35 -1.67 23.29
C PHE A 211 10.96 -0.74 24.35
N ASP A 212 11.18 -1.20 25.56
CA ASP A 212 11.90 -0.42 26.58
C ASP A 212 13.42 -0.35 26.32
N ALA A 213 13.96 -1.27 25.51
CA ALA A 213 15.38 -1.26 25.16
C ALA A 213 15.77 -0.15 24.17
N TYR A 214 14.82 0.34 23.36
CA TYR A 214 15.10 1.25 22.24
C TYR A 214 14.92 2.71 22.64
N ARG A 215 15.90 3.55 22.25
CA ARG A 215 15.88 4.99 22.43
C ARG A 215 16.00 5.69 21.10
N MET A 216 15.03 6.53 20.82
CA MET A 216 14.96 7.40 19.66
C MET A 216 15.18 8.85 20.09
N TYR A 217 15.35 9.75 19.15
CA TYR A 217 15.51 11.18 19.40
C TYR A 217 14.30 11.76 20.17
N GLU A 218 13.07 11.38 19.81
CA GLU A 218 11.84 11.84 20.47
C GLU A 218 11.61 11.19 21.84
N GLY A 219 12.25 10.06 22.16
CA GLY A 219 12.09 9.36 23.43
C GLY A 219 12.27 7.86 23.36
N SER A 220 11.76 7.16 24.35
CA SER A 220 11.72 5.70 24.40
C SER A 220 10.69 5.15 23.39
N SER A 221 10.94 3.97 22.81
CA SER A 221 9.93 3.30 21.97
C SER A 221 8.62 3.02 22.71
N LEU A 222 8.64 2.84 24.04
CA LEU A 222 7.41 2.73 24.83
C LEU A 222 6.51 3.96 24.71
N GLU A 223 7.09 5.16 24.55
CA GLU A 223 6.36 6.43 24.43
C GLU A 223 6.12 6.84 22.99
N THR A 224 7.07 6.56 22.09
CA THR A 224 7.13 7.20 20.76
C THR A 224 7.26 6.23 19.60
N GLY A 225 7.16 4.91 19.83
CA GLY A 225 7.44 3.89 18.83
C GLY A 225 6.72 4.09 17.49
N ASN A 226 5.43 4.40 17.52
CA ASN A 226 4.64 4.64 16.30
C ASN A 226 5.00 5.97 15.56
N ARG A 227 5.80 6.84 16.17
CA ARG A 227 6.30 8.07 15.54
C ARG A 227 7.38 7.78 14.49
N PHE A 228 8.00 6.60 14.55
CA PHE A 228 9.03 6.21 13.59
C PHE A 228 8.49 6.23 12.15
N SER A 229 7.36 5.57 11.89
CA SER A 229 6.73 5.54 10.56
C SER A 229 6.32 6.94 10.07
N VAL A 230 5.83 7.79 10.97
CA VAL A 230 5.49 9.19 10.64
C VAL A 230 6.73 9.98 10.23
N GLY A 231 7.83 9.85 11.00
CA GLY A 231 9.10 10.52 10.73
C GLY A 231 9.74 10.03 9.42
N TYR A 232 9.62 8.73 9.15
CA TYR A 232 10.12 8.13 7.92
C TYR A 232 9.36 8.66 6.69
N ALA A 233 8.02 8.62 6.69
CA ALA A 233 7.21 9.21 5.63
C ALA A 233 7.50 10.71 5.44
N LYS A 234 7.62 11.45 6.57
CA LYS A 234 7.91 12.89 6.56
C LYS A 234 9.24 13.22 5.90
N ALA A 235 10.30 12.44 6.17
CA ALA A 235 11.63 12.66 5.61
C ALA A 235 11.61 12.68 4.07
N PHE A 236 10.94 11.70 3.46
CA PHE A 236 10.83 11.60 2.01
C PHE A 236 9.81 12.59 1.42
N TYR A 237 8.71 12.83 2.12
CA TYR A 237 7.72 13.82 1.69
C TYR A 237 8.33 15.23 1.62
N ASP A 238 8.93 15.70 2.70
CA ASP A 238 9.52 17.03 2.77
C ASP A 238 10.64 17.18 1.74
N GLY A 239 11.50 16.16 1.64
CA GLY A 239 12.57 16.14 0.67
C GLY A 239 12.09 16.20 -0.78
N MET A 240 11.04 15.44 -1.13
CA MET A 240 10.42 15.50 -2.46
C MET A 240 9.78 16.87 -2.72
N LYS A 241 9.14 17.47 -1.73
CA LYS A 241 8.58 18.83 -1.82
C LYS A 241 9.67 19.86 -2.12
N GLU A 242 10.84 19.75 -1.51
CA GLU A 242 11.99 20.64 -1.78
C GLU A 242 12.48 20.57 -3.25
N THR A 243 12.22 19.46 -3.94
CA THR A 243 12.57 19.30 -5.37
C THR A 243 11.49 19.77 -6.33
N GLY A 244 10.37 20.31 -5.82
CA GLY A 244 9.25 20.82 -6.61
C GLY A 244 8.16 19.79 -6.88
N ASN A 245 8.23 18.56 -6.33
CA ASN A 245 7.12 17.62 -6.37
C ASN A 245 6.06 18.05 -5.35
N GLU A 246 4.91 18.53 -5.84
CA GLU A 246 3.84 19.03 -4.95
C GLU A 246 3.02 17.95 -4.30
N ASN A 247 2.98 16.75 -4.86
CA ASN A 247 2.15 15.63 -4.41
C ASN A 247 2.96 14.34 -4.28
N PRO A 248 3.92 14.26 -3.33
CA PRO A 248 4.68 13.03 -3.12
C PRO A 248 3.78 11.88 -2.65
N VAL A 249 4.08 10.68 -3.13
CA VAL A 249 3.46 9.43 -2.69
C VAL A 249 4.55 8.53 -2.12
N ASN A 250 4.39 8.11 -0.88
CA ASN A 250 5.26 7.17 -0.19
C ASN A 250 4.51 5.86 0.06
N LEU A 251 4.90 4.77 -0.60
CA LEU A 251 4.43 3.45 -0.20
C LEU A 251 5.10 3.10 1.13
N ILE A 252 4.33 2.79 2.16
CA ILE A 252 4.86 2.56 3.50
C ILE A 252 4.14 1.43 4.24
N ARG A 253 4.92 0.55 4.93
CA ARG A 253 4.38 -0.67 5.57
C ARG A 253 3.61 -0.39 6.85
N SER A 254 3.87 0.69 7.54
CA SER A 254 3.15 1.07 8.75
C SER A 254 2.84 2.56 8.80
N ALA A 255 1.87 2.93 9.62
CA ALA A 255 1.46 4.31 9.77
C ALA A 255 0.91 4.59 11.17
N TRP A 256 0.97 5.83 11.58
CA TRP A 256 0.25 6.38 12.72
C TRP A 256 -0.63 7.54 12.27
N ALA A 257 -1.52 7.98 13.13
CA ALA A 257 -2.38 9.15 12.86
C ALA A 257 -1.54 10.35 12.39
N GLY A 258 -1.92 10.93 11.26
CA GLY A 258 -1.19 12.03 10.62
C GLY A 258 -0.17 11.61 9.56
N SER A 259 0.10 10.32 9.35
CA SER A 259 0.97 9.85 8.27
C SER A 259 0.41 10.20 6.88
N GLN A 260 -0.91 10.23 6.74
CA GLN A 260 -1.59 10.53 5.47
C GLN A 260 -1.17 11.89 4.88
N LYS A 261 -0.94 12.90 5.71
CA LYS A 261 -0.51 14.22 5.21
C LYS A 261 0.89 14.24 4.59
N TYR A 262 1.66 13.20 4.85
CA TYR A 262 2.97 12.97 4.25
C TYR A 262 2.93 11.97 3.10
N GLY A 263 1.78 11.85 2.44
CA GLY A 263 1.61 11.02 1.24
C GLY A 263 1.70 9.53 1.50
N ALA A 264 1.38 9.07 2.71
CA ALA A 264 1.43 7.65 3.06
C ALA A 264 0.35 6.86 2.30
N LEU A 265 0.81 5.99 1.39
CA LEU A 265 0.08 4.90 0.78
C LEU A 265 0.42 3.63 1.55
N VAL A 266 -0.53 3.08 2.28
CA VAL A 266 -0.26 1.98 3.23
C VAL A 266 -0.64 0.63 2.66
N TRP A 267 0.13 -0.41 2.99
CA TRP A 267 -0.24 -1.81 2.81
C TRP A 267 0.07 -2.59 4.10
N SER A 268 -0.45 -3.80 4.23
CA SER A 268 -0.41 -4.58 5.48
C SER A 268 0.81 -5.48 5.65
N GLY A 269 1.85 -5.30 4.84
CA GLY A 269 3.03 -6.18 4.88
C GLY A 269 2.80 -7.55 4.21
N ASP A 270 3.62 -8.51 4.58
CA ASP A 270 3.84 -9.79 3.91
C ASP A 270 2.79 -10.83 4.30
N VAL A 271 1.64 -10.79 3.67
CA VAL A 271 0.52 -11.70 3.99
C VAL A 271 0.57 -12.99 3.15
N PRO A 272 0.11 -14.13 3.71
CA PRO A 272 -0.01 -15.38 2.96
C PRO A 272 -0.98 -15.29 1.78
N SER A 273 -0.67 -16.02 0.71
CA SER A 273 -1.49 -16.16 -0.50
C SER A 273 -2.68 -17.09 -0.25
N THR A 274 -3.71 -16.61 0.45
CA THR A 274 -4.94 -17.36 0.75
C THR A 274 -6.19 -16.48 0.69
N TYR A 275 -7.36 -17.09 0.49
CA TYR A 275 -8.65 -16.38 0.48
C TYR A 275 -8.96 -15.69 1.82
N ILE A 276 -8.57 -16.30 2.95
CA ILE A 276 -8.75 -15.71 4.29
C ILE A 276 -8.00 -14.39 4.40
N TYR A 277 -6.75 -14.36 3.93
CA TYR A 277 -5.97 -13.12 3.96
C TYR A 277 -6.47 -12.10 2.95
N MET A 278 -7.01 -12.52 1.81
CA MET A 278 -7.68 -11.61 0.88
C MET A 278 -8.88 -10.91 1.54
N ASP A 279 -9.72 -11.64 2.27
CA ASP A 279 -10.83 -11.07 3.04
C ASP A 279 -10.32 -10.10 4.12
N TYR A 280 -9.26 -10.47 4.84
CA TYR A 280 -8.64 -9.56 5.82
C TYR A 280 -8.08 -8.30 5.19
N GLN A 281 -7.51 -8.37 3.97
CA GLN A 281 -7.02 -7.19 3.26
C GLN A 281 -8.14 -6.23 2.88
N MET A 282 -9.30 -6.73 2.47
CA MET A 282 -10.48 -5.90 2.22
C MET A 282 -10.89 -5.17 3.51
N LYS A 283 -11.04 -5.89 4.61
CA LYS A 283 -11.42 -5.33 5.91
C LYS A 283 -10.38 -4.34 6.45
N ALA A 284 -9.09 -4.63 6.26
CA ALA A 284 -8.01 -3.73 6.65
C ALA A 284 -8.06 -2.41 5.86
N GLY A 285 -8.25 -2.46 4.54
CA GLY A 285 -8.39 -1.25 3.71
C GLY A 285 -9.57 -0.37 4.11
N LEU A 286 -10.72 -0.99 4.44
CA LEU A 286 -11.90 -0.28 4.95
C LEU A 286 -11.62 0.41 6.29
N ASN A 287 -10.97 -0.30 7.23
CA ASN A 287 -10.63 0.26 8.54
C ASN A 287 -9.57 1.37 8.43
N MET A 288 -8.59 1.24 7.53
CA MET A 288 -7.61 2.31 7.28
C MET A 288 -8.29 3.57 6.76
N GLY A 289 -9.25 3.44 5.85
CA GLY A 289 -10.05 4.56 5.37
C GLY A 289 -10.82 5.27 6.50
N LEU A 290 -11.49 4.51 7.37
CA LEU A 290 -12.19 5.05 8.55
C LEU A 290 -11.23 5.68 9.58
N ALA A 291 -10.00 5.18 9.67
CA ALA A 291 -8.94 5.76 10.51
C ALA A 291 -8.28 7.01 9.88
N GLY A 292 -8.80 7.53 8.76
CA GLY A 292 -8.33 8.76 8.11
C GLY A 292 -7.13 8.56 7.18
N ILE A 293 -6.80 7.32 6.82
CA ILE A 293 -5.74 6.98 5.86
C ILE A 293 -6.40 6.38 4.61
N PRO A 294 -6.85 7.22 3.65
CA PRO A 294 -7.66 6.76 2.52
C PRO A 294 -6.86 6.06 1.42
N TRP A 295 -5.53 6.17 1.41
CA TRP A 295 -4.68 5.52 0.43
C TRP A 295 -4.23 4.15 0.91
N TRP A 296 -4.74 3.13 0.26
CA TRP A 296 -4.50 1.74 0.56
C TRP A 296 -4.11 0.96 -0.69
N THR A 297 -3.27 -0.04 -0.52
CA THR A 297 -2.99 -1.08 -1.49
C THR A 297 -2.82 -2.42 -0.78
N ALA A 298 -2.88 -3.51 -1.52
CA ALA A 298 -2.52 -4.84 -1.05
C ALA A 298 -1.52 -5.46 -2.04
N ASP A 299 -0.78 -6.45 -1.58
CA ASP A 299 -0.04 -7.33 -2.48
C ASP A 299 -1.05 -8.24 -3.19
N ILE A 300 -1.35 -7.92 -4.46
CA ILE A 300 -2.32 -8.70 -5.22
C ILE A 300 -1.83 -10.14 -5.36
N GLY A 301 -2.62 -11.08 -4.83
CA GLY A 301 -2.29 -12.50 -4.76
C GLY A 301 -1.64 -12.94 -3.44
N GLY A 302 -1.49 -12.04 -2.46
CA GLY A 302 -0.70 -12.24 -1.25
C GLY A 302 0.79 -12.13 -1.51
N PHE A 303 1.62 -12.04 -0.47
CA PHE A 303 3.07 -11.97 -0.59
C PHE A 303 3.71 -13.37 -0.51
N HIS A 304 3.48 -14.10 0.60
CA HIS A 304 4.09 -15.39 0.83
C HIS A 304 3.35 -16.54 0.15
N GLY A 305 4.12 -17.40 -0.51
CA GLY A 305 3.59 -18.54 -1.24
C GLY A 305 2.99 -18.15 -2.60
N GLY A 306 2.11 -19.00 -3.10
CA GLY A 306 1.52 -18.76 -4.40
C GLY A 306 2.34 -19.35 -5.54
N ASN A 307 2.22 -20.66 -5.71
CA ASN A 307 2.86 -21.38 -6.80
C ASN A 307 2.17 -21.07 -8.13
N ILE A 308 2.90 -20.44 -9.06
CA ILE A 308 2.35 -20.04 -10.37
C ILE A 308 1.86 -21.22 -11.22
N ASN A 309 2.25 -22.44 -10.89
CA ASN A 309 1.84 -23.67 -11.57
C ASN A 309 0.60 -24.31 -10.94
N ASP A 310 0.17 -23.84 -9.75
CA ASP A 310 -1.00 -24.35 -9.04
C ASP A 310 -2.29 -23.69 -9.56
N PRO A 311 -3.26 -24.47 -10.09
CA PRO A 311 -4.53 -23.95 -10.54
C PRO A 311 -5.35 -23.24 -9.45
N GLU A 312 -5.26 -23.70 -8.19
CA GLU A 312 -5.98 -23.09 -7.07
C GLU A 312 -5.41 -21.70 -6.77
N PHE A 313 -4.08 -21.57 -6.79
CA PHE A 313 -3.44 -20.26 -6.66
C PHE A 313 -3.77 -19.34 -7.83
N ARG A 314 -3.81 -19.84 -9.06
CA ARG A 314 -4.20 -19.01 -10.22
C ARG A 314 -5.63 -18.45 -10.07
N GLU A 315 -6.58 -19.25 -9.57
CA GLU A 315 -7.93 -18.76 -9.28
C GLU A 315 -7.89 -17.69 -8.17
N LEU A 316 -7.18 -17.93 -7.07
CA LEU A 316 -6.99 -16.95 -6.00
C LEU A 316 -6.40 -15.64 -6.53
N LEU A 317 -5.34 -15.72 -7.35
CA LEU A 317 -4.72 -14.54 -7.95
C LEU A 317 -5.71 -13.75 -8.80
N ILE A 318 -6.50 -14.42 -9.64
CA ILE A 318 -7.53 -13.77 -10.46
C ILE A 318 -8.53 -13.05 -9.56
N ARG A 319 -9.04 -13.70 -8.50
CA ARG A 319 -9.98 -13.09 -7.55
C ARG A 319 -9.38 -11.91 -6.80
N TRP A 320 -8.12 -12.02 -6.41
CA TRP A 320 -7.42 -10.92 -5.74
C TRP A 320 -7.13 -9.75 -6.69
N PHE A 321 -6.83 -10.05 -7.95
CA PHE A 321 -6.63 -9.02 -8.97
C PHE A 321 -7.93 -8.25 -9.26
N GLN A 322 -9.06 -8.96 -9.28
CA GLN A 322 -10.39 -8.35 -9.36
C GLN A 322 -10.64 -7.40 -8.21
N PHE A 323 -10.36 -7.83 -6.97
CA PHE A 323 -10.43 -6.97 -5.78
C PHE A 323 -9.47 -5.79 -5.88
N GLY A 324 -8.20 -6.02 -6.23
CA GLY A 324 -7.17 -4.99 -6.35
C GLY A 324 -7.50 -3.89 -7.38
N THR A 325 -8.29 -4.22 -8.40
CA THR A 325 -8.77 -3.24 -9.40
C THR A 325 -9.64 -2.15 -8.77
N PHE A 326 -10.34 -2.47 -7.69
CA PHE A 326 -11.18 -1.55 -6.91
C PHE A 326 -10.56 -1.17 -5.55
N CYS A 327 -9.23 -1.24 -5.46
CA CYS A 327 -8.46 -0.63 -4.38
C CYS A 327 -7.99 0.80 -4.76
N PRO A 328 -7.68 1.66 -3.80
CA PRO A 328 -7.13 3.00 -4.06
C PRO A 328 -5.94 2.96 -5.03
N VAL A 329 -4.98 2.08 -4.79
CA VAL A 329 -3.87 1.81 -5.72
C VAL A 329 -3.85 0.33 -6.08
N MET A 330 -3.72 0.02 -7.37
CA MET A 330 -3.70 -1.33 -7.93
C MET A 330 -2.25 -1.78 -8.14
N ARG A 331 -1.71 -2.61 -7.24
CA ARG A 331 -0.31 -3.04 -7.24
C ARG A 331 -0.19 -4.57 -7.22
N LEU A 332 0.33 -5.15 -8.29
CA LEU A 332 0.70 -6.57 -8.34
C LEU A 332 2.08 -6.74 -7.70
N HIS A 333 2.15 -7.53 -6.64
CA HIS A 333 3.39 -7.86 -5.93
C HIS A 333 3.30 -9.22 -5.26
N GLY A 334 4.46 -9.86 -5.01
CA GLY A 334 4.55 -11.08 -4.23
C GLY A 334 5.83 -11.88 -4.49
N ASN A 335 6.10 -12.79 -3.56
CA ASN A 335 7.19 -13.76 -3.61
C ASN A 335 6.62 -15.10 -4.12
N ARG A 336 6.64 -15.29 -5.43
CA ARG A 336 6.00 -16.43 -6.10
C ARG A 336 6.90 -17.67 -6.10
N GLU A 337 6.27 -18.83 -6.05
CA GLU A 337 6.93 -20.13 -6.21
C GLU A 337 6.79 -20.65 -7.64
N PRO A 338 7.77 -21.48 -8.15
CA PRO A 338 9.02 -21.87 -7.49
C PRO A 338 10.05 -20.74 -7.41
N HIS A 339 10.75 -20.64 -6.28
CA HIS A 339 11.85 -19.70 -6.14
C HIS A 339 13.02 -20.04 -7.09
N VAL A 340 13.70 -19.01 -7.55
CA VAL A 340 14.89 -19.12 -8.39
C VAL A 340 16.06 -18.39 -7.73
N VAL A 341 17.27 -18.88 -7.94
CA VAL A 341 18.50 -18.15 -7.55
C VAL A 341 18.77 -17.12 -8.63
N SER A 342 18.73 -15.84 -8.28
CA SER A 342 18.82 -14.76 -9.25
C SER A 342 20.16 -14.04 -9.25
N VAL A 343 20.69 -13.71 -8.07
CA VAL A 343 21.91 -12.91 -7.91
C VAL A 343 22.73 -13.39 -6.73
N LYS A 344 24.01 -12.99 -6.70
CA LYS A 344 24.87 -13.11 -5.52
C LYS A 344 25.10 -11.73 -4.93
N SER A 345 24.92 -11.61 -3.62
CA SER A 345 25.27 -10.41 -2.85
C SER A 345 26.77 -10.09 -3.00
N ALA A 346 27.20 -8.90 -2.59
CA ALA A 346 28.62 -8.52 -2.55
C ALA A 346 29.45 -9.47 -1.69
N GLY A 347 28.85 -10.04 -0.62
CA GLY A 347 29.46 -11.09 0.22
C GLY A 347 29.45 -12.49 -0.38
N GLY A 348 28.94 -12.68 -1.61
CA GLY A 348 28.89 -13.98 -2.30
C GLY A 348 27.71 -14.86 -1.90
N GLN A 349 26.82 -14.41 -1.03
CA GLN A 349 25.59 -15.11 -0.66
C GLN A 349 24.61 -15.13 -1.84
N GLU A 350 24.02 -16.28 -2.10
CA GLU A 350 22.97 -16.41 -3.12
C GLU A 350 21.65 -15.85 -2.60
N ILE A 351 21.05 -14.94 -3.38
CA ILE A 351 19.78 -14.31 -3.05
C ILE A 351 18.71 -14.92 -3.95
N ALA A 352 17.75 -15.60 -3.33
CA ALA A 352 16.61 -16.15 -4.04
C ALA A 352 15.67 -15.04 -4.50
N SER A 353 15.06 -15.23 -5.66
CA SER A 353 13.94 -14.43 -6.17
C SER A 353 12.71 -15.31 -6.31
N GLY A 354 11.53 -14.72 -6.25
CA GLY A 354 10.30 -15.41 -6.62
C GLY A 354 10.26 -15.72 -8.11
N ALA A 355 9.36 -16.63 -8.51
CA ALA A 355 9.01 -16.83 -9.90
C ALA A 355 8.44 -15.57 -10.53
N ASP A 356 8.29 -15.57 -11.85
CA ASP A 356 7.72 -14.45 -12.60
C ASP A 356 6.33 -14.07 -12.09
N ASN A 357 6.07 -12.77 -11.99
CA ASN A 357 4.85 -12.21 -11.39
C ASN A 357 4.14 -11.22 -12.32
N GLU A 358 4.42 -11.26 -13.61
CA GLU A 358 3.75 -10.46 -14.63
C GLU A 358 2.41 -11.11 -15.01
N ILE A 359 1.46 -10.32 -15.49
CA ILE A 359 0.10 -10.80 -15.77
C ILE A 359 0.04 -11.98 -16.76
N TRP A 360 1.07 -12.19 -17.57
CA TRP A 360 1.20 -13.33 -18.50
C TRP A 360 1.85 -14.57 -17.89
N SER A 361 2.32 -14.53 -16.65
CA SER A 361 3.05 -15.62 -16.01
C SER A 361 2.17 -16.75 -15.49
N TYR A 362 0.85 -16.57 -15.50
CA TYR A 362 -0.14 -17.45 -14.88
C TYR A 362 -0.94 -18.29 -15.89
N GLY A 363 -0.53 -18.31 -17.16
CA GLY A 363 -1.19 -19.03 -18.24
C GLY A 363 -2.23 -18.20 -19.00
N GLN A 364 -2.62 -18.67 -20.16
CA GLN A 364 -3.43 -17.89 -21.13
C GLN A 364 -4.79 -17.44 -20.62
N GLU A 365 -5.49 -18.27 -19.84
CA GLU A 365 -6.79 -17.92 -19.25
C GLU A 365 -6.64 -16.76 -18.25
N ALA A 366 -5.70 -16.90 -17.32
CA ALA A 366 -5.41 -15.83 -16.36
C ALA A 366 -4.96 -14.56 -17.08
N GLU A 367 -4.02 -14.63 -18.02
CA GLU A 367 -3.55 -13.48 -18.79
C GLU A 367 -4.71 -12.73 -19.45
N LYS A 368 -5.65 -13.44 -20.08
CA LYS A 368 -6.83 -12.83 -20.70
C LYS A 368 -7.69 -12.08 -19.69
N ILE A 369 -7.92 -12.68 -18.52
CA ILE A 369 -8.74 -12.08 -17.46
C ILE A 369 -7.99 -10.87 -16.85
N LEU A 370 -6.72 -11.03 -16.47
CA LEU A 370 -5.94 -9.97 -15.86
C LEU A 370 -5.76 -8.76 -16.79
N THR A 371 -5.57 -9.01 -18.09
CA THR A 371 -5.54 -7.96 -19.14
C THR A 371 -6.83 -7.13 -19.12
N LYS A 372 -7.99 -7.79 -19.06
CA LYS A 372 -9.30 -7.11 -18.98
C LYS A 372 -9.34 -6.15 -17.78
N TYR A 373 -8.87 -6.57 -16.61
CA TYR A 373 -8.90 -5.75 -15.39
C TYR A 373 -7.86 -4.61 -15.40
N VAL A 374 -6.70 -4.79 -16.04
CA VAL A 374 -5.75 -3.68 -16.27
C VAL A 374 -6.39 -2.60 -17.15
N LEU A 375 -7.07 -3.01 -18.23
CA LEU A 375 -7.78 -2.08 -19.13
C LEU A 375 -8.97 -1.42 -18.43
N LEU A 376 -9.73 -2.19 -17.62
CA LEU A 376 -10.82 -1.65 -16.79
C LEU A 376 -10.30 -0.56 -15.86
N ARG A 377 -9.17 -0.81 -15.15
CA ARG A 377 -8.57 0.18 -14.26
C ARG A 377 -8.18 1.46 -15.01
N GLU A 378 -7.68 1.34 -16.23
CA GLU A 378 -7.35 2.48 -17.09
C GLU A 378 -8.59 3.29 -17.46
N ASN A 379 -9.68 2.60 -17.86
CA ASN A 379 -10.96 3.25 -18.20
C ASN A 379 -11.58 3.96 -17.00
N MET A 380 -11.39 3.42 -15.79
CA MET A 380 -11.92 3.99 -14.55
C MET A 380 -11.14 5.20 -14.03
N LYS A 381 -10.02 5.58 -14.63
CA LYS A 381 -9.19 6.71 -14.16
C LYS A 381 -9.98 8.00 -13.90
N PRO A 382 -10.94 8.43 -14.74
CA PRO A 382 -11.72 9.64 -14.47
C PRO A 382 -12.50 9.54 -13.16
N TYR A 383 -13.16 8.40 -12.90
CA TYR A 383 -13.88 8.15 -11.65
C TYR A 383 -12.92 8.03 -10.45
N THR A 384 -11.84 7.25 -10.61
CA THR A 384 -10.82 7.10 -9.57
C THR A 384 -10.20 8.45 -9.19
N LYS A 385 -9.97 9.35 -10.16
CA LYS A 385 -9.46 10.70 -9.91
C LYS A 385 -10.43 11.52 -9.07
N GLU A 386 -11.73 11.42 -9.33
CA GLU A 386 -12.75 12.15 -8.56
C GLU A 386 -12.81 11.67 -7.10
N ILE A 387 -12.79 10.36 -6.87
CA ILE A 387 -12.81 9.84 -5.49
C ILE A 387 -11.49 10.13 -4.74
N MET A 388 -10.35 10.16 -5.41
CA MET A 388 -9.08 10.61 -4.84
C MET A 388 -9.08 12.11 -4.51
N LYS A 389 -9.78 12.92 -5.31
CA LYS A 389 -10.01 14.34 -5.01
C LYS A 389 -10.85 14.52 -3.76
N GLN A 390 -11.90 13.73 -3.56
CA GLN A 390 -12.68 13.73 -2.31
C GLN A 390 -11.83 13.35 -1.10
N ALA A 391 -10.92 12.39 -1.24
CA ALA A 391 -9.97 12.05 -0.19
C ALA A 391 -9.01 13.23 0.14
N HIS A 392 -8.55 13.95 -0.87
CA HIS A 392 -7.71 15.15 -0.71
C HIS A 392 -8.45 16.32 -0.07
N GLU A 393 -9.65 16.64 -0.55
CA GLU A 393 -10.39 17.83 -0.11
C GLU A 393 -11.08 17.61 1.24
N LYS A 394 -11.62 16.41 1.48
CA LYS A 394 -12.49 16.09 2.61
C LYS A 394 -11.91 15.06 3.58
N GLY A 395 -10.90 14.28 3.18
CA GLY A 395 -10.44 13.11 3.93
C GLY A 395 -11.35 11.89 3.78
N SER A 396 -12.29 11.91 2.81
CA SER A 396 -13.20 10.79 2.57
C SER A 396 -12.46 9.51 2.22
N PRO A 397 -12.82 8.34 2.78
CA PRO A 397 -12.27 7.07 2.34
C PRO A 397 -12.49 6.83 0.85
N VAL A 398 -11.50 6.22 0.18
CA VAL A 398 -11.64 5.76 -1.21
C VAL A 398 -12.39 4.42 -1.25
N MET A 399 -12.02 3.49 -0.36
CA MET A 399 -12.81 2.30 -0.05
C MET A 399 -13.72 2.63 1.13
N ARG A 400 -15.03 2.46 0.97
CA ARG A 400 -16.04 2.86 1.97
C ARG A 400 -16.86 1.67 2.42
N THR A 401 -17.14 1.60 3.72
CA THR A 401 -18.16 0.67 4.23
C THR A 401 -19.54 1.09 3.74
N LEU A 402 -20.51 0.17 3.65
CA LEU A 402 -21.85 0.53 3.21
C LEU A 402 -22.49 1.54 4.16
N PHE A 403 -22.30 1.41 5.47
CA PHE A 403 -22.85 2.35 6.47
C PHE A 403 -22.25 3.77 6.37
N TYR A 404 -21.07 3.93 5.77
CA TYR A 404 -20.49 5.25 5.55
C TYR A 404 -21.33 6.11 4.60
N GLU A 405 -21.84 5.49 3.52
CA GLU A 405 -22.67 6.15 2.50
C GLU A 405 -24.18 6.05 2.80
N PHE A 406 -24.59 5.00 3.52
CA PHE A 406 -26.00 4.69 3.82
C PHE A 406 -26.23 4.51 5.32
N PRO A 407 -25.99 5.56 6.13
CA PRO A 407 -26.07 5.44 7.60
C PRO A 407 -27.49 5.16 8.12
N GLU A 408 -28.52 5.54 7.37
CA GLU A 408 -29.92 5.31 7.71
C GLU A 408 -30.42 3.89 7.40
N ASP A 409 -29.63 3.12 6.64
CA ASP A 409 -29.94 1.74 6.31
C ASP A 409 -29.34 0.80 7.37
N ALA A 410 -30.18 0.29 8.25
CA ALA A 410 -29.75 -0.59 9.34
C ALA A 410 -29.01 -1.84 8.85
N LYS A 411 -29.36 -2.38 7.67
CA LYS A 411 -28.70 -3.55 7.08
C LYS A 411 -27.28 -3.22 6.60
N ALA A 412 -27.03 -1.99 6.15
CA ALA A 412 -25.71 -1.53 5.72
C ALA A 412 -24.65 -1.60 6.84
N TRP A 413 -25.06 -1.55 8.11
CA TRP A 413 -24.17 -1.70 9.28
C TRP A 413 -23.75 -3.14 9.57
N GLU A 414 -24.45 -4.12 8.98
CA GLU A 414 -24.18 -5.54 9.20
C GLU A 414 -23.35 -6.17 8.07
N VAL A 415 -23.20 -5.48 6.94
CA VAL A 415 -22.48 -6.02 5.77
C VAL A 415 -20.98 -5.82 5.95
N ASP A 416 -20.23 -6.92 5.98
CA ASP A 416 -18.77 -6.95 6.14
C ASP A 416 -18.02 -7.63 4.99
N ASP A 417 -18.75 -8.07 3.95
CA ASP A 417 -18.24 -8.84 2.82
C ASP A 417 -18.39 -8.13 1.46
N ALA A 418 -18.84 -6.88 1.47
CA ALA A 418 -18.94 -5.99 0.31
C ALA A 418 -18.63 -4.54 0.74
N TYR A 419 -18.23 -3.71 -0.22
CA TYR A 419 -17.86 -2.33 0.04
C TYR A 419 -18.16 -1.42 -1.15
N LEU A 420 -18.03 -0.13 -0.95
CA LEU A 420 -18.11 0.87 -2.00
C LEU A 420 -16.72 1.39 -2.37
N PHE A 421 -16.40 1.41 -3.65
CA PHE A 421 -15.27 2.14 -4.22
C PHE A 421 -15.77 3.53 -4.64
N GLY A 422 -15.44 4.55 -3.85
CA GLY A 422 -16.14 5.84 -3.89
C GLY A 422 -17.57 5.73 -3.37
N ALA A 423 -18.49 6.55 -3.90
CA ALA A 423 -19.90 6.54 -3.52
C ALA A 423 -20.79 5.68 -4.44
N ASP A 424 -20.29 5.34 -5.63
CA ASP A 424 -21.15 4.88 -6.72
C ASP A 424 -20.88 3.46 -7.23
N VAL A 425 -19.78 2.82 -6.77
CA VAL A 425 -19.41 1.47 -7.21
C VAL A 425 -19.43 0.51 -6.03
N LEU A 426 -20.43 -0.34 -5.96
CA LEU A 426 -20.51 -1.41 -4.96
C LEU A 426 -19.75 -2.63 -5.50
N VAL A 427 -18.80 -3.12 -4.72
CA VAL A 427 -17.93 -4.26 -5.05
C VAL A 427 -18.18 -5.37 -4.05
N ALA A 428 -18.45 -6.57 -4.54
CA ALA A 428 -18.64 -7.76 -3.72
C ALA A 428 -17.62 -8.85 -4.13
N PRO A 429 -16.38 -8.82 -3.60
CA PRO A 429 -15.32 -9.73 -3.98
C PRO A 429 -15.66 -11.18 -3.68
N ILE A 430 -15.15 -12.10 -4.48
CA ILE A 430 -15.26 -13.54 -4.24
C ILE A 430 -14.11 -13.96 -3.32
N VAL A 431 -14.42 -14.29 -2.08
CA VAL A 431 -13.45 -14.63 -1.03
C VAL A 431 -13.40 -16.14 -0.69
N HIS A 432 -13.94 -16.97 -1.57
CA HIS A 432 -13.88 -18.43 -1.44
C HIS A 432 -13.57 -19.08 -2.78
N GLY A 433 -12.65 -20.05 -2.78
CA GLY A 433 -12.27 -20.82 -3.97
C GLY A 433 -13.46 -21.58 -4.56
N GLY A 434 -13.54 -21.66 -5.89
CA GLY A 434 -14.59 -22.38 -6.59
C GLY A 434 -15.97 -21.74 -6.59
N GLN A 435 -16.15 -20.60 -5.91
CA GLN A 435 -17.43 -19.90 -5.87
C GLN A 435 -17.74 -19.25 -7.24
N ARG A 436 -18.95 -19.46 -7.74
CA ARG A 436 -19.42 -18.97 -9.05
C ARG A 436 -20.75 -18.21 -9.01
N GLU A 437 -21.28 -18.02 -7.84
CA GLU A 437 -22.44 -17.16 -7.54
C GLU A 437 -22.25 -16.48 -6.19
N ARG A 438 -22.89 -15.34 -5.97
CA ARG A 438 -22.79 -14.61 -4.73
C ARG A 438 -24.09 -13.91 -4.39
N LYS A 439 -24.46 -13.96 -3.12
CA LYS A 439 -25.51 -13.15 -2.52
C LYS A 439 -24.90 -11.78 -2.17
N VAL A 440 -25.54 -10.70 -2.61
CA VAL A 440 -25.10 -9.32 -2.41
C VAL A 440 -26.27 -8.50 -1.87
N TYR A 441 -26.01 -7.75 -0.80
CA TYR A 441 -26.96 -6.75 -0.32
C TYR A 441 -26.76 -5.44 -1.09
N LEU A 442 -27.83 -4.92 -1.65
CA LEU A 442 -27.89 -3.62 -2.34
C LEU A 442 -28.51 -2.59 -1.38
N PRO A 443 -27.74 -1.57 -0.89
CA PRO A 443 -28.22 -0.61 0.09
C PRO A 443 -29.47 0.14 -0.34
N GLN A 444 -30.35 0.40 0.63
CA GLN A 444 -31.55 1.21 0.46
C GLN A 444 -31.19 2.68 0.18
N GLY A 445 -32.02 3.37 -0.61
CA GLY A 445 -31.83 4.79 -0.93
C GLY A 445 -31.13 5.05 -2.26
N ALA A 446 -30.82 4.00 -3.02
CA ALA A 446 -30.30 4.08 -4.39
C ALA A 446 -30.85 2.97 -5.26
N SER A 447 -30.85 3.18 -6.60
CA SER A 447 -31.03 2.12 -7.58
C SER A 447 -29.68 1.70 -8.12
N TRP A 448 -29.52 0.39 -8.38
CA TRP A 448 -28.26 -0.23 -8.71
C TRP A 448 -28.32 -0.93 -10.07
N VAL A 449 -27.25 -0.88 -10.82
CA VAL A 449 -27.11 -1.55 -12.12
C VAL A 449 -25.99 -2.59 -12.01
N ASP A 450 -26.31 -3.86 -12.27
CA ASP A 450 -25.28 -4.92 -12.40
C ASP A 450 -24.38 -4.58 -13.59
N ALA A 451 -23.10 -4.32 -13.31
CA ALA A 451 -22.16 -3.87 -14.33
C ALA A 451 -21.86 -4.95 -15.39
N LEU A 452 -22.07 -6.23 -15.09
CA LEU A 452 -21.89 -7.32 -16.06
C LEU A 452 -23.08 -7.46 -17.01
N ARG A 453 -24.32 -7.29 -16.48
CA ARG A 453 -25.55 -7.63 -17.21
C ARG A 453 -26.42 -6.43 -17.59
N GLY A 454 -26.16 -5.28 -17.00
CA GLY A 454 -27.02 -4.11 -17.14
C GLY A 454 -28.38 -4.27 -16.47
N THR A 455 -28.57 -5.28 -15.62
CA THR A 455 -29.83 -5.50 -14.90
C THR A 455 -29.96 -4.46 -13.80
N LYS A 456 -31.11 -3.81 -13.74
CA LYS A 456 -31.43 -2.81 -12.72
C LYS A 456 -32.13 -3.44 -11.52
N TYR A 457 -31.75 -2.97 -10.33
CA TYR A 457 -32.30 -3.38 -9.05
C TYR A 457 -32.61 -2.15 -8.20
N GLU A 458 -33.75 -2.18 -7.50
CA GLU A 458 -33.97 -1.23 -6.41
C GLU A 458 -33.13 -1.62 -5.20
N GLY A 459 -32.66 -0.63 -4.43
CA GLY A 459 -31.96 -0.89 -3.18
C GLY A 459 -32.87 -1.43 -2.07
N GLY A 460 -32.29 -1.83 -0.94
CA GLY A 460 -32.98 -2.40 0.20
C GLY A 460 -33.25 -3.90 0.06
N GLN A 461 -32.55 -4.61 -0.80
CA GLN A 461 -32.75 -6.05 -1.04
C GLN A 461 -31.44 -6.82 -1.19
N GLU A 462 -31.53 -8.13 -1.00
CA GLU A 462 -30.46 -9.07 -1.32
C GLU A 462 -30.74 -9.70 -2.70
N VAL A 463 -29.71 -9.76 -3.53
CA VAL A 463 -29.77 -10.42 -4.84
C VAL A 463 -28.73 -11.52 -4.93
N VAL A 464 -29.05 -12.59 -5.66
CA VAL A 464 -28.06 -13.62 -6.00
C VAL A 464 -27.66 -13.42 -7.44
N VAL A 465 -26.34 -13.22 -7.65
CA VAL A 465 -25.78 -12.99 -8.97
C VAL A 465 -24.70 -14.00 -9.28
N GLU A 466 -24.53 -14.32 -10.55
CA GLU A 466 -23.44 -15.16 -11.02
C GLU A 466 -22.10 -14.41 -10.89
N ALA A 467 -21.07 -15.16 -10.55
CA ALA A 467 -19.69 -14.70 -10.41
C ALA A 467 -18.74 -15.65 -11.15
N PRO A 468 -18.82 -15.72 -12.49
CA PRO A 468 -17.89 -16.52 -13.27
C PRO A 468 -16.46 -16.09 -13.00
N LEU A 469 -15.46 -16.92 -13.35
CA LEU A 469 -14.06 -16.65 -13.00
C LEU A 469 -13.57 -15.31 -13.57
N GLU A 470 -14.03 -14.95 -14.75
CA GLU A 470 -13.69 -13.72 -15.46
C GLU A 470 -14.36 -12.46 -14.91
N TRP A 471 -15.24 -12.59 -13.90
CA TRP A 471 -15.96 -11.46 -13.33
C TRP A 471 -16.17 -11.58 -11.82
N THR A 472 -16.06 -10.46 -11.11
CA THR A 472 -16.52 -10.28 -9.73
C THR A 472 -17.80 -9.43 -9.72
N PRO A 473 -18.79 -9.70 -8.86
CA PRO A 473 -19.98 -8.88 -8.77
C PRO A 473 -19.67 -7.42 -8.44
N VAL A 474 -20.06 -6.54 -9.33
CA VAL A 474 -19.93 -5.09 -9.21
C VAL A 474 -21.25 -4.46 -9.66
N PHE A 475 -21.71 -3.51 -8.88
CA PHE A 475 -22.91 -2.73 -9.18
C PHE A 475 -22.54 -1.24 -9.19
N THR A 476 -23.12 -0.51 -10.12
CA THR A 476 -23.01 0.94 -10.16
C THR A 476 -24.32 1.58 -9.71
N ARG A 477 -24.23 2.73 -9.04
CA ARG A 477 -25.40 3.56 -8.78
C ARG A 477 -25.96 4.05 -10.11
N GLU A 478 -27.26 3.87 -10.35
CA GLU A 478 -27.92 4.28 -11.59
C GLU A 478 -27.70 5.76 -11.87
N GLY A 479 -27.33 6.10 -13.10
CA GLY A 479 -27.06 7.47 -13.56
C GLY A 479 -25.74 8.08 -13.08
N SER A 480 -24.89 7.30 -12.39
CA SER A 480 -23.57 7.77 -11.96
C SER A 480 -22.57 7.78 -13.14
N MET A 481 -21.48 8.53 -12.96
CA MET A 481 -20.35 8.53 -13.90
C MET A 481 -19.75 7.12 -14.06
N ALA A 482 -19.78 6.31 -13.01
CA ALA A 482 -19.20 4.97 -13.02
C ALA A 482 -19.97 3.98 -13.91
N GLU A 483 -21.29 4.16 -14.10
CA GLU A 483 -22.13 3.26 -14.91
C GLU A 483 -21.59 3.12 -16.34
N GLY A 484 -21.25 4.24 -16.99
CA GLY A 484 -20.71 4.22 -18.36
C GLY A 484 -19.30 3.64 -18.49
N LEU A 485 -18.50 3.72 -17.43
CA LEU A 485 -17.09 3.29 -17.46
C LEU A 485 -16.92 1.77 -17.25
N LEU A 486 -17.90 1.11 -16.60
CA LEU A 486 -17.84 -0.31 -16.26
C LEU A 486 -18.55 -1.20 -17.32
N CYS A 487 -19.48 -0.64 -18.11
CA CYS A 487 -20.25 -1.38 -19.11
C CYS A 487 -19.52 -1.61 -20.45
N GLU A 488 -18.33 -1.04 -20.66
CA GLU A 488 -17.60 -1.10 -21.95
C GLU A 488 -16.60 -2.27 -22.05
N ILE A 489 -16.69 -3.29 -21.18
CA ILE A 489 -15.65 -4.33 -21.11
C ILE A 489 -16.17 -5.73 -21.41
#